data_b7d6766ea7bcde4814d0e9a0f7d40bd2
#
_entry.id   b7d6766ea7bcde4814d0e9a0f7d40bd2
#
_cell.length_a   1.000
_cell.length_b   1.000
_cell.length_c   1.000
_cell.angle_alpha   90.00
_cell.angle_beta   90.00
_cell.angle_gamma   90.00
#
_symmetry.space_group_name_H-M   'P 1'
#
loop_
_entity.id
_entity.type
_entity.pdbx_description
1 polymer ?
#
loop_
_entity_poly.entity_id
_entity_poly.type
_entity_poly.pdbx_seq_one_letter_code
_entity_poly.pdbx_strand_id
1 'polypeptide(L)'
;MDTFEKLDKVDLQILRTLQENARLTTKELAARVSLSSTPVFERLKRLESGGYIKKYIAVLDAEKLNQGFVVFCSVKLRRLNRDIAAEFTRIIQDIPE
;
A
#
# COMPACT_ATOMS: atom_id res chain seq x y z
N MET A 1 24.02 2.89 -10.42
CA MET A 1 23.81 3.02 -9.92
C MET A 1 23.85 2.83 -8.78
N ASP A 2 23.81 3.02 -8.25
CA ASP A 2 24.11 2.98 -7.17
C ASP A 2 23.18 3.19 -6.18
N THR A 3 21.86 2.94 -6.41
CA THR A 3 20.77 3.10 -5.52
C THR A 3 20.94 2.24 -4.31
N PHE A 4 21.43 1.03 -4.48
CA PHE A 4 21.64 0.14 -3.35
C PHE A 4 22.67 0.66 -2.37
N GLU A 5 23.62 1.43 -2.87
CA GLU A 5 24.66 1.94 -2.00
C GLU A 5 24.16 3.01 -1.06
N LYS A 6 23.01 3.62 -1.39
CA LYS A 6 22.43 4.65 -0.54
C LYS A 6 21.56 4.09 0.56
N LEU A 7 21.24 2.81 0.49
CA LEU A 7 20.40 2.18 1.48
C LEU A 7 21.27 1.41 2.46
N ASP A 8 21.03 1.62 3.74
CA ASP A 8 21.74 0.84 4.73
C ASP A 8 20.85 -0.31 5.20
N LYS A 9 21.37 -1.10 6.13
CA LYS A 9 20.68 -2.26 6.63
C LYS A 9 19.34 -1.91 7.25
N VAL A 10 19.27 -0.78 7.95
CA VAL A 10 18.05 -0.36 8.61
C VAL A 10 17.00 0.02 7.57
N ASP A 11 17.42 0.73 6.52
CA ASP A 11 16.51 1.08 5.44
C ASP A 11 15.88 -0.16 4.82
N LEU A 12 16.69 -1.19 4.60
CA LEU A 12 16.18 -2.44 4.03
C LEU A 12 15.23 -3.14 4.98
N GLN A 13 15.51 -3.09 6.29
CA GLN A 13 14.59 -3.66 7.27
C GLN A 13 13.26 -2.93 7.28
N ILE A 14 13.31 -1.61 7.18
CA ILE A 14 12.08 -0.81 7.12
C ILE A 14 11.26 -1.19 5.90
N LEU A 15 11.90 -1.27 4.74
CA LEU A 15 11.20 -1.61 3.52
C LEU A 15 10.59 -3.00 3.60
N ARG A 16 11.34 -3.94 4.12
CA ARG A 16 10.84 -5.31 4.25
C ARG A 16 9.68 -5.40 5.21
N THR A 17 9.77 -4.71 6.33
CA THR A 17 8.70 -4.72 7.32
C THR A 17 7.42 -4.10 6.76
N LEU A 18 7.56 -3.00 6.05
CA LEU A 18 6.40 -2.35 5.42
C LEU A 18 5.82 -3.20 4.30
N GLN A 19 6.64 -3.95 3.63
CA GLN A 19 6.16 -4.84 2.59
C GLN A 19 5.24 -5.91 3.17
N GLU A 20 5.49 -6.31 4.40
CA GLU A 20 4.65 -7.29 5.08
C GLU A 20 3.42 -6.64 5.71
N ASN A 21 3.57 -5.41 6.22
CA ASN A 21 2.45 -4.74 6.85
C ASN A 21 2.64 -3.23 6.74
N ALA A 22 1.99 -2.64 5.75
CA ALA A 22 2.12 -1.22 5.48
C ALA A 22 1.29 -0.35 6.42
N ARG A 23 0.52 -0.95 7.32
CA ARG A 23 -0.33 -0.19 8.23
C ARG A 23 0.35 0.15 9.56
N LEU A 24 1.58 -0.28 9.73
CA LEU A 24 2.30 0.03 10.96
C LEU A 24 2.50 1.53 11.11
N THR A 25 2.27 2.02 12.31
CA THR A 25 2.60 3.41 12.61
C THR A 25 4.12 3.55 12.68
N THR A 26 4.60 4.79 12.63
CA THR A 26 6.03 5.02 12.74
C THR A 26 6.57 4.46 14.06
N LYS A 27 5.79 4.59 15.12
CA LYS A 27 6.19 4.08 16.42
C LYS A 27 6.31 2.56 16.41
N GLU A 28 5.35 1.90 15.79
CA GLU A 28 5.37 0.44 15.69
C GLU A 28 6.52 -0.04 14.81
N LEU A 29 6.75 0.67 13.71
CA LEU A 29 7.85 0.35 12.83
C LEU A 29 9.19 0.51 13.54
N ALA A 30 9.33 1.59 14.30
CA ALA A 30 10.54 1.85 15.05
C ALA A 30 10.83 0.71 16.02
N ALA A 31 9.80 0.22 16.70
CA ALA A 31 9.97 -0.90 17.62
C ALA A 31 10.46 -2.14 16.91
N ARG A 32 9.98 -2.36 15.68
CA ARG A 32 10.38 -3.54 14.91
C ARG A 32 11.84 -3.49 14.48
N VAL A 33 12.36 -2.31 14.22
CA VAL A 33 13.74 -2.17 13.79
C VAL A 33 14.67 -1.70 14.92
N SER A 34 14.15 -1.67 16.15
CA SER A 34 14.92 -1.36 17.34
C SER A 34 15.53 0.04 17.32
N LEU A 35 14.75 0.99 16.87
CA LEU A 35 15.17 2.39 16.84
C LEU A 35 14.06 3.25 17.45
N SER A 36 14.39 4.51 17.73
CA SER A 36 13.38 5.45 18.15
C SER A 36 12.61 5.98 16.95
N SER A 37 11.48 6.64 17.22
CA SER A 37 10.57 7.05 16.16
C SER A 37 11.14 8.12 15.24
N THR A 38 11.90 9.06 15.79
CA THR A 38 12.39 10.18 14.99
C THR A 38 13.31 9.75 13.85
N PRO A 39 14.38 8.96 14.09
CA PRO A 39 15.21 8.52 12.98
C PRO A 39 14.45 7.63 11.98
N VAL A 40 13.49 6.83 12.46
CA VAL A 40 12.71 6.01 11.56
C VAL A 40 11.83 6.88 10.67
N PHE A 41 11.22 7.91 11.23
CA PHE A 41 10.39 8.83 10.48
C PHE A 41 11.21 9.52 9.39
N GLU A 42 12.42 9.95 9.71
CA GLU A 42 13.28 10.62 8.74
C GLU A 42 13.72 9.68 7.64
N ARG A 43 14.04 8.43 7.99
CA ARG A 43 14.39 7.44 6.99
C ARG A 43 13.22 7.14 6.08
N LEU A 44 12.04 7.04 6.67
CA LEU A 44 10.82 6.76 5.92
C LEU A 44 10.55 7.87 4.91
N LYS A 45 10.66 9.12 5.34
CA LYS A 45 10.46 10.25 4.44
C LYS A 45 11.48 10.25 3.30
N ARG A 46 12.70 9.89 3.60
CA ARG A 46 13.74 9.83 2.58
C ARG A 46 13.46 8.72 1.58
N LEU A 47 12.98 7.59 2.08
CA LEU A 47 12.64 6.48 1.19
C LEU A 47 11.45 6.82 0.31
N GLU A 48 10.50 7.54 0.83
CA GLU A 48 9.36 8.01 0.03
C GLU A 48 9.80 9.03 -1.00
N SER A 49 10.58 10.01 -0.58
CA SER A 49 11.04 11.06 -1.48
C SER A 49 11.96 10.52 -2.57
N GLY A 50 12.74 9.52 -2.24
CA GLY A 50 13.68 8.94 -3.19
C GLY A 50 13.05 7.96 -4.17
N GLY A 51 11.76 7.69 -4.01
CA GLY A 51 11.07 6.81 -4.92
C GLY A 51 11.21 5.33 -4.60
N TYR A 52 11.85 4.98 -3.50
CA TYR A 52 11.95 3.58 -3.10
C TYR A 52 10.59 3.05 -2.65
N ILE A 53 9.79 3.93 -2.04
CA ILE A 53 8.41 3.61 -1.71
C ILE A 53 7.55 4.45 -2.63
N LYS A 54 6.87 3.81 -3.56
CA LYS A 54 6.04 4.51 -4.51
C LYS A 54 4.66 4.81 -3.94
N LYS A 55 4.10 3.87 -3.23
CA LYS A 55 2.78 4.06 -2.63
C LYS A 55 2.52 2.93 -1.65
N TYR A 56 1.52 3.14 -0.83
CA TYR A 56 1.04 2.14 0.10
C TYR A 56 -0.29 1.62 -0.43
N ILE A 57 -0.37 0.32 -0.64
CA ILE A 57 -1.57 -0.28 -1.21
C ILE A 57 -2.01 -1.45 -0.35
N ALA A 58 -3.27 -1.83 -0.51
CA ALA A 58 -3.80 -3.03 0.09
C ALA A 58 -3.89 -4.10 -0.98
N VAL A 59 -3.46 -5.31 -0.63
CA VAL A 59 -3.64 -6.45 -1.52
C VAL A 59 -4.94 -7.11 -1.10
N LEU A 60 -5.89 -7.15 -2.01
CA LEU A 60 -7.22 -7.60 -1.71
C LEU A 60 -7.39 -9.06 -2.11
N ASP A 61 -8.28 -9.73 -1.41
CA ASP A 61 -8.61 -11.11 -1.73
C ASP A 61 -9.65 -11.09 -2.85
N ALA A 62 -9.19 -11.38 -4.05
CA ALA A 62 -10.04 -11.29 -5.24
C ALA A 62 -11.21 -12.24 -5.18
N GLU A 63 -11.00 -13.42 -4.60
CA GLU A 63 -12.04 -14.42 -4.53
C GLU A 63 -13.18 -13.98 -3.61
N LYS A 64 -12.81 -13.44 -2.45
CA LYS A 64 -13.82 -12.95 -1.52
C LYS A 64 -14.54 -11.75 -2.08
N LEU A 65 -13.82 -10.87 -2.76
CA LEU A 65 -14.41 -9.71 -3.38
C LEU A 65 -15.35 -10.08 -4.49
N ASN A 66 -15.03 -11.13 -5.23
CA ASN A 66 -15.85 -11.56 -6.34
C ASN A 66 -17.29 -11.81 -5.94
N GLN A 67 -17.51 -12.46 -4.82
CA GLN A 67 -18.86 -12.72 -4.35
C GLN A 67 -19.52 -11.49 -3.75
N GLY A 68 -18.86 -10.88 -2.77
CA GLY A 68 -19.44 -9.72 -2.10
C GLY A 68 -19.55 -8.53 -3.02
N PHE A 69 -18.56 -8.34 -3.89
CA PHE A 69 -18.52 -7.19 -4.76
C PHE A 69 -19.52 -7.30 -5.90
N VAL A 70 -19.74 -8.48 -6.42
CA VAL A 70 -20.73 -8.68 -7.47
C VAL A 70 -22.12 -8.31 -6.96
N VAL A 71 -22.44 -8.72 -5.75
CA VAL A 71 -23.73 -8.36 -5.15
C VAL A 71 -23.83 -6.87 -4.96
N PHE A 72 -22.77 -6.25 -4.47
CA PHE A 72 -22.74 -4.81 -4.26
C PHE A 72 -22.94 -4.07 -5.59
N CYS A 73 -22.24 -4.49 -6.62
CA CYS A 73 -22.36 -3.86 -7.92
C CYS A 73 -23.76 -4.04 -8.52
N SER A 74 -24.35 -5.20 -8.33
CA SER A 74 -25.69 -5.45 -8.84
C SER A 74 -26.69 -4.49 -8.21
N VAL A 75 -26.55 -4.22 -6.93
CA VAL A 75 -27.44 -3.29 -6.24
C VAL A 75 -27.17 -1.85 -6.67
N LYS A 76 -25.91 -1.48 -6.76
CA LYS A 76 -25.54 -0.10 -7.08
C LYS A 76 -25.76 0.26 -8.53
N LEU A 77 -25.56 -0.67 -9.44
CA LEU A 77 -25.76 -0.41 -10.86
C LEU A 77 -27.20 -0.02 -11.20
N ARG A 78 -28.13 -0.40 -10.38
CA ARG A 78 -29.51 0.00 -10.60
C ARG A 78 -29.75 1.47 -10.29
N ARG A 79 -28.83 2.09 -9.53
CA ARG A 79 -29.02 3.46 -9.06
C ARG A 79 -28.00 4.43 -9.65
N LEU A 80 -26.88 3.92 -10.17
CA LEU A 80 -25.83 4.77 -10.68
C LEU A 80 -25.91 4.82 -12.20
N ASN A 81 -25.45 5.94 -12.75
CA ASN A 81 -25.39 6.02 -14.20
C ASN A 81 -24.21 5.19 -14.70
N ARG A 82 -24.19 4.99 -16.02
CA ARG A 82 -23.21 4.11 -16.62
C ARG A 82 -21.77 4.59 -16.45
N ASP A 83 -21.58 5.90 -16.49
CA ASP A 83 -20.24 6.46 -16.41
C ASP A 83 -19.61 6.16 -15.07
N ILE A 84 -20.37 6.30 -14.00
CA ILE A 84 -19.87 6.01 -12.67
C ILE A 84 -19.60 4.54 -12.52
N ALA A 85 -20.47 3.69 -13.02
CA ALA A 85 -20.30 2.25 -12.93
C ALA A 85 -19.06 1.81 -13.71
N ALA A 86 -18.87 2.36 -14.89
CA ALA A 86 -17.70 2.02 -15.71
C ALA A 86 -16.41 2.44 -15.02
N GLU A 87 -16.42 3.61 -14.41
CA GLU A 87 -15.22 4.07 -13.72
C GLU A 87 -14.91 3.21 -12.51
N PHE A 88 -15.95 2.81 -11.79
CA PHE A 88 -15.78 1.93 -10.64
C PHE A 88 -15.17 0.60 -11.07
N THR A 89 -15.67 0.03 -12.15
CA THR A 89 -15.14 -1.22 -12.67
C THR A 89 -13.68 -1.07 -13.07
N ARG A 90 -13.33 0.04 -13.69
CA ARG A 90 -11.95 0.27 -14.12
C ARG A 90 -11.02 0.36 -12.93
N ILE A 91 -11.43 1.01 -11.85
CA ILE A 91 -10.62 1.12 -10.65
C ILE A 91 -10.32 -0.27 -10.10
N ILE A 92 -11.30 -1.14 -10.10
CA ILE A 92 -11.12 -2.48 -9.58
C ILE A 92 -10.19 -3.30 -10.46
N GLN A 93 -10.27 -3.12 -11.76
CA GLN A 93 -9.39 -3.85 -12.67
C GLN A 93 -7.95 -3.40 -12.54
N ASP A 94 -7.72 -2.20 -12.03
CA ASP A 94 -6.38 -1.70 -11.84
C ASP A 94 -5.74 -2.17 -10.54
N ILE A 95 -6.46 -2.89 -9.71
CA ILE A 95 -5.91 -3.39 -8.45
C ILE A 95 -4.99 -4.56 -8.72
N PRO A 96 -3.72 -4.49 -8.32
CA PRO A 96 -2.79 -5.60 -8.52
C PRO A 96 -3.13 -6.76 -7.61
N GLU A 97 -2.82 -7.93 -8.07
CA GLU A 97 -3.09 -9.13 -7.28
C GLU A 97 -1.96 -9.53 -6.38
#